data_8796888de087d439e7d7a6f1caa5aee9
#
_entry.id   8796888de087d439e7d7a6f1caa5aee9
#
_cell.length_a   1.000
_cell.length_b   1.000
_cell.length_c   1.000
_cell.angle_alpha   90.00
_cell.angle_beta   90.00
_cell.angle_gamma   90.00
#
_symmetry.space_group_name_H-M   'P 1'
#
loop_
_entity.id
_entity.type
_entity.pdbx_description
1 polymer ?
#
loop_
_entity_poly.entity_id
_entity_poly.type
_entity_poly.pdbx_seq_one_letter_code
_entity_poly.pdbx_strand_id
1 'polypeptide(L)'
;MKNITQQFFFICLVCVLLSSCSDQKATKIALIADLSPEESRPTWTELFSDRYEITLLETTSGSLIGQIDKIRKFRNHYYVLSSNGKTIHHFDKDGKFVSSLNRQGQGPEEYPRIEDFDVCEADGKTEVWISDNKSLKVYDATDFSFKRKISYPF
;
A
#
# COMPACT_ATOMS: atom_id res chain seq x y z
N MET A 1 -12.76 -40.43 -57.70
CA MET A 1 -11.56 -39.58 -57.56
C MET A 1 -11.82 -38.22 -56.90
N LYS A 2 -13.08 -37.84 -56.61
CA LYS A 2 -13.39 -36.52 -56.01
C LYS A 2 -13.21 -36.45 -54.46
N ASN A 3 -13.22 -37.57 -53.75
CA ASN A 3 -13.18 -37.57 -52.28
C ASN A 3 -11.79 -37.42 -51.64
N ILE A 4 -10.73 -37.79 -52.36
CA ILE A 4 -9.38 -37.76 -51.84
C ILE A 4 -8.83 -36.33 -51.78
N THR A 5 -9.14 -35.52 -52.79
CA THR A 5 -8.70 -34.09 -52.87
C THR A 5 -9.40 -33.27 -51.79
N GLN A 6 -10.67 -33.59 -51.47
CA GLN A 6 -11.40 -32.88 -50.43
C GLN A 6 -10.92 -33.23 -49.02
N GLN A 7 -10.51 -34.48 -48.81
CA GLN A 7 -9.90 -34.92 -47.55
C GLN A 7 -8.52 -34.27 -47.31
N PHE A 8 -7.70 -34.21 -48.34
CA PHE A 8 -6.40 -33.51 -48.27
C PHE A 8 -6.54 -32.02 -47.94
N PHE A 9 -7.55 -31.36 -48.53
CA PHE A 9 -7.80 -29.95 -48.25
C PHE A 9 -8.25 -29.71 -46.79
N PHE A 10 -9.04 -30.63 -46.22
CA PHE A 10 -9.49 -30.54 -44.84
C PHE A 10 -8.34 -30.79 -43.85
N ILE A 11 -7.46 -31.72 -44.14
CA ILE A 11 -6.30 -32.04 -43.30
C ILE A 11 -5.30 -30.86 -43.31
N CYS A 12 -5.04 -30.25 -44.46
CA CYS A 12 -4.19 -29.06 -44.52
C CYS A 12 -4.79 -27.86 -43.80
N LEU A 13 -6.12 -27.66 -43.85
CA LEU A 13 -6.79 -26.57 -43.15
C LEU A 13 -6.72 -26.75 -41.62
N VAL A 14 -6.84 -27.99 -41.15
CA VAL A 14 -6.71 -28.30 -39.69
C VAL A 14 -5.28 -28.13 -39.20
N CYS A 15 -4.27 -28.46 -40.02
CA CYS A 15 -2.87 -28.25 -39.65
C CYS A 15 -2.49 -26.76 -39.56
N VAL A 16 -3.10 -25.88 -40.34
CA VAL A 16 -2.85 -24.41 -40.29
C VAL A 16 -3.47 -23.77 -39.04
N LEU A 17 -4.55 -24.38 -38.50
CA LEU A 17 -5.19 -23.87 -37.27
C LEU A 17 -4.47 -24.27 -35.99
N LEU A 18 -3.54 -25.24 -36.06
CA LEU A 18 -2.78 -25.71 -34.88
C LEU A 18 -1.43 -25.00 -34.71
N SER A 19 -1.03 -24.13 -35.64
CA SER A 19 0.26 -23.42 -35.58
C SER A 19 0.17 -22.04 -34.89
N SER A 20 -0.93 -21.73 -34.20
CA SER A 20 -1.01 -20.55 -33.36
C SER A 20 -0.53 -20.85 -31.95
N CYS A 21 0.71 -21.33 -31.84
CA CYS A 21 1.45 -21.30 -30.58
C CYS A 21 2.09 -19.91 -30.51
N SER A 22 1.44 -18.96 -29.88
CA SER A 22 2.09 -17.70 -29.53
C SER A 22 3.15 -18.00 -28.50
N ASP A 23 4.41 -17.85 -28.88
CA ASP A 23 5.51 -17.71 -27.94
C ASP A 23 5.26 -16.52 -27.04
N GLN A 24 4.54 -16.75 -25.95
CA GLN A 24 4.64 -15.87 -24.80
C GLN A 24 6.10 -15.95 -24.32
N LYS A 25 6.93 -15.01 -24.77
CA LYS A 25 8.17 -14.70 -24.09
C LYS A 25 7.83 -14.39 -22.64
N ALA A 26 7.88 -15.41 -21.81
CA ALA A 26 7.94 -15.22 -20.37
C ALA A 26 9.16 -14.33 -20.11
N THR A 27 8.93 -13.06 -19.83
CA THR A 27 9.95 -12.17 -19.30
C THR A 27 10.36 -12.79 -17.98
N LYS A 28 11.43 -13.60 -18.00
CA LYS A 28 12.10 -14.01 -16.78
C LYS A 28 12.62 -12.75 -16.14
N ILE A 29 11.88 -12.23 -15.17
CA ILE A 29 12.44 -11.30 -14.18
C ILE A 29 13.36 -12.16 -13.33
N ALA A 30 14.61 -12.31 -13.77
CA ALA A 30 15.64 -12.84 -12.92
C ALA A 30 15.96 -11.76 -11.90
N LEU A 31 15.35 -11.83 -10.73
CA LEU A 31 15.84 -11.11 -9.56
C LEU A 31 17.17 -11.81 -9.18
N ILE A 32 18.26 -11.34 -9.76
CA ILE A 32 19.60 -11.77 -9.34
C ILE A 32 19.92 -10.92 -8.12
N ALA A 33 19.49 -11.37 -6.94
CA ALA A 33 20.10 -10.91 -5.72
C ALA A 33 21.42 -11.66 -5.58
N ASP A 34 22.50 -11.04 -6.01
CA ASP A 34 23.84 -11.53 -5.69
C ASP A 34 24.10 -11.20 -4.22
N LEU A 35 24.05 -12.23 -3.39
CA LEU A 35 24.29 -12.14 -1.95
C LEU A 35 25.78 -12.32 -1.62
N SER A 36 26.67 -12.00 -2.56
CA SER A 36 28.12 -12.04 -2.31
C SER A 36 28.48 -11.09 -1.17
N PRO A 37 29.15 -11.55 -0.12
CA PRO A 37 29.46 -10.72 1.05
C PRO A 37 30.49 -9.61 0.78
N GLU A 38 31.05 -9.54 -0.40
CA GLU A 38 32.12 -8.59 -0.77
C GLU A 38 31.66 -7.38 -1.61
N GLU A 39 30.41 -7.34 -2.05
CA GLU A 39 29.93 -6.13 -2.70
C GLU A 39 29.62 -5.04 -1.68
N SER A 40 30.29 -3.92 -1.85
CA SER A 40 30.11 -2.69 -1.07
C SER A 40 28.64 -2.41 -0.90
N ARG A 41 28.17 -2.33 0.34
CA ARG A 41 26.82 -1.89 0.62
C ARG A 41 26.61 -0.57 -0.10
N PRO A 42 25.60 -0.46 -0.97
CA PRO A 42 25.37 0.77 -1.69
C PRO A 42 25.28 1.93 -0.69
N THR A 43 25.93 3.00 -0.98
CA THR A 43 25.83 4.21 -0.17
C THR A 43 24.44 4.81 -0.31
N TRP A 44 24.01 5.60 0.66
CA TRP A 44 22.72 6.29 0.60
C TRP A 44 22.56 7.12 -0.67
N THR A 45 23.66 7.70 -1.19
CA THR A 45 23.69 8.48 -2.43
C THR A 45 23.48 7.62 -3.69
N GLU A 46 23.82 6.33 -3.65
CA GLU A 46 23.56 5.40 -4.75
C GLU A 46 22.13 4.85 -4.73
N LEU A 47 21.53 4.71 -3.54
CA LEU A 47 20.16 4.23 -3.37
C LEU A 47 19.13 5.31 -3.62
N PHE A 48 19.44 6.56 -3.31
CA PHE A 48 18.54 7.68 -3.47
C PHE A 48 19.13 8.64 -4.51
N SER A 49 18.30 9.04 -5.49
CA SER A 49 18.70 10.12 -6.41
C SER A 49 19.08 11.38 -5.62
N ASP A 50 19.94 12.24 -6.15
CA ASP A 50 20.43 13.46 -5.52
C ASP A 50 19.33 14.47 -5.09
N ARG A 51 18.07 14.12 -5.27
CA ARG A 51 16.90 14.90 -4.88
C ARG A 51 16.18 14.23 -3.72
N TYR A 52 16.38 14.76 -2.54
CA TYR A 52 15.60 14.41 -1.35
C TYR A 52 14.98 15.68 -0.77
N GLU A 53 13.80 15.54 -0.21
CA GLU A 53 13.10 16.58 0.52
C GLU A 53 13.08 16.19 2.00
N ILE A 54 13.49 17.12 2.87
CA ILE A 54 13.42 16.92 4.31
C ILE A 54 12.25 17.72 4.84
N THR A 55 11.26 17.06 5.40
CA THR A 55 10.17 17.70 6.12
C THR A 55 10.36 17.48 7.62
N LEU A 56 10.52 18.58 8.36
CA LEU A 56 10.62 18.52 9.82
C LEU A 56 9.22 18.49 10.41
N LEU A 57 8.93 17.46 11.21
CA LEU A 57 7.64 17.35 11.89
C LEU A 57 7.68 18.15 13.20
N GLU A 58 6.64 18.94 13.43
CA GLU A 58 6.48 19.74 14.64
C GLU A 58 6.39 18.87 15.88
N THR A 59 7.19 19.17 16.88
CA THR A 59 7.20 18.46 18.16
C THR A 59 6.50 19.29 19.22
N THR A 60 5.32 18.83 19.62
CA THR A 60 4.51 19.41 20.72
C THR A 60 4.18 18.33 21.73
N SER A 61 3.54 18.69 22.84
CA SER A 61 3.05 17.68 23.81
C SER A 61 2.02 16.74 23.19
N GLY A 62 1.29 17.16 22.15
CA GLY A 62 0.29 16.35 21.45
C GLY A 62 0.85 15.56 20.25
N SER A 63 2.07 15.87 19.83
CA SER A 63 2.72 15.25 18.65
C SER A 63 4.04 14.56 18.98
N LEU A 64 4.25 14.18 20.25
CA LEU A 64 5.40 13.37 20.62
C LEU A 64 5.33 11.99 19.96
N ILE A 65 6.24 11.76 19.02
CA ILE A 65 6.38 10.49 18.33
C ILE A 65 7.49 9.71 19.05
N GLY A 66 7.13 8.54 19.59
CA GLY A 66 8.09 7.60 20.11
C GLY A 66 8.64 6.71 18.99
N GLN A 67 8.25 5.46 18.97
CA GLN A 67 8.54 4.54 17.87
C GLN A 67 7.60 4.84 16.70
N ILE A 68 8.16 4.92 15.50
CA ILE A 68 7.39 5.02 14.26
C ILE A 68 7.14 3.60 13.74
N ASP A 69 5.87 3.25 13.58
CA ASP A 69 5.46 1.96 13.06
C ASP A 69 5.19 2.02 11.55
N LYS A 70 4.56 3.10 11.09
CA LYS A 70 4.24 3.32 9.67
C LYS A 70 4.02 4.80 9.35
N ILE A 71 4.42 5.22 8.16
CA ILE A 71 4.15 6.57 7.63
C ILE A 71 3.36 6.43 6.33
N ARG A 72 2.35 7.29 6.19
CA ARG A 72 1.61 7.51 4.95
C ARG A 72 1.64 8.99 4.56
N LYS A 73 2.03 9.27 3.33
CA LYS A 73 1.88 10.60 2.71
C LYS A 73 0.67 10.54 1.77
N PHE A 74 -0.29 11.42 1.99
CA PHE A 74 -1.47 11.55 1.15
C PHE A 74 -1.77 13.04 0.91
N ARG A 75 -1.81 13.48 -0.36
CA ARG A 75 -2.04 14.89 -0.75
C ARG A 75 -1.18 15.89 0.03
N ASN A 76 0.12 15.60 0.14
CA ASN A 76 1.09 16.40 0.91
C ASN A 76 0.85 16.47 2.44
N HIS A 77 -0.08 15.71 2.99
CA HIS A 77 -0.21 15.51 4.43
C HIS A 77 0.51 14.23 4.86
N TYR A 78 0.99 14.21 6.09
CA TYR A 78 1.70 13.08 6.66
C TYR A 78 0.89 12.47 7.81
N TYR A 79 0.74 11.18 7.78
CA TYR A 79 0.08 10.39 8.81
C TYR A 79 1.08 9.41 9.36
N VAL A 80 1.33 9.47 10.66
CA VAL A 80 2.38 8.67 11.34
C VAL A 80 1.74 7.80 12.41
N LEU A 81 1.75 6.50 12.17
CA LEU A 81 1.38 5.52 13.19
C LEU A 81 2.56 5.32 14.14
N SER A 82 2.31 5.43 15.41
CA SER A 82 3.34 5.37 16.43
C SER A 82 2.92 4.60 17.68
N SER A 83 3.88 4.38 18.56
CA SER A 83 3.67 3.82 19.89
C SER A 83 3.06 2.41 19.87
N ASN A 84 3.58 1.54 19.01
CA ASN A 84 3.11 0.16 18.84
C ASN A 84 1.63 0.06 18.46
N GLY A 85 1.22 0.84 17.47
CA GLY A 85 -0.15 0.80 16.93
C GLY A 85 -1.19 1.46 17.82
N LYS A 86 -0.82 2.47 18.59
CA LYS A 86 -1.76 3.15 19.51
C LYS A 86 -2.28 4.47 18.97
N THR A 87 -1.44 5.23 18.26
CA THR A 87 -1.75 6.61 17.89
C THR A 87 -1.37 6.88 16.44
N ILE A 88 -2.25 7.52 15.69
CA ILE A 88 -1.94 8.12 14.39
C ILE A 88 -1.85 9.61 14.57
N HIS A 89 -0.71 10.21 14.26
CA HIS A 89 -0.49 11.65 14.23
C HIS A 89 -0.67 12.15 12.81
N HIS A 90 -1.37 13.27 12.65
CA HIS A 90 -1.58 13.94 11.37
C HIS A 90 -0.81 15.26 11.34
N PHE A 91 -0.03 15.44 10.30
CA PHE A 91 0.74 16.67 10.02
C PHE A 91 0.36 17.19 8.64
N ASP A 92 0.39 18.50 8.48
CA ASP A 92 0.16 19.17 7.20
C ASP A 92 1.39 19.06 6.27
N LYS A 93 1.31 19.73 5.12
CA LYS A 93 2.36 19.76 4.09
C LYS A 93 3.69 20.37 4.59
N ASP A 94 3.63 21.24 5.56
CA ASP A 94 4.78 21.94 6.14
C ASP A 94 5.31 21.22 7.40
N GLY A 95 4.74 20.05 7.73
CA GLY A 95 5.10 19.26 8.90
C GLY A 95 4.50 19.77 10.21
N LYS A 96 3.56 20.71 10.18
CA LYS A 96 2.89 21.20 11.37
C LYS A 96 1.86 20.21 11.86
N PHE A 97 1.79 20.03 13.17
CA PHE A 97 0.83 19.15 13.81
C PHE A 97 -0.61 19.66 13.62
N VAL A 98 -1.48 18.80 13.15
CA VAL A 98 -2.91 19.08 12.94
C VAL A 98 -3.75 18.43 14.01
N SER A 99 -3.65 17.11 14.15
CA SER A 99 -4.49 16.33 15.07
C SER A 99 -3.88 14.95 15.34
N SER A 100 -4.44 14.23 16.30
CA SER A 100 -4.07 12.84 16.53
C SER A 100 -5.29 11.96 16.81
N LEU A 101 -5.26 10.74 16.30
CA LEU A 101 -6.20 9.68 16.62
C LEU A 101 -5.60 8.81 17.72
N ASN A 102 -6.12 8.93 18.94
CA ASN A 102 -5.79 8.06 20.07
C ASN A 102 -7.09 7.66 20.77
N ARG A 103 -7.72 6.60 20.28
CA ARG A 103 -8.97 6.04 20.84
C ARG A 103 -8.77 4.58 21.21
N GLN A 104 -7.73 4.32 22.01
CA GLN A 104 -7.47 2.97 22.48
C GLN A 104 -8.54 2.51 23.47
N GLY A 105 -9.21 1.40 23.17
CA GLY A 105 -10.27 0.85 24.01
C GLY A 105 -11.01 -0.30 23.35
N GLN A 106 -12.18 -0.65 23.87
CA GLN A 106 -13.03 -1.76 23.41
C GLN A 106 -14.41 -1.30 22.91
N GLY A 107 -14.67 -0.01 22.90
CA GLY A 107 -15.94 0.56 22.44
C GLY A 107 -16.12 0.45 20.91
N PRO A 108 -17.31 0.75 20.40
CA PRO A 108 -17.65 0.60 18.99
C PRO A 108 -16.80 1.50 18.08
N GLU A 109 -16.38 2.65 18.58
CA GLU A 109 -15.52 3.63 17.89
C GLU A 109 -14.05 3.53 18.29
N GLU A 110 -13.73 2.63 19.20
CA GLU A 110 -12.41 2.44 19.76
C GLU A 110 -11.71 1.24 19.14
N TYR A 111 -10.41 1.15 19.31
CA TYR A 111 -9.60 0.02 18.88
C TYR A 111 -8.64 -0.41 19.97
N PRO A 112 -8.41 -1.71 20.18
CA PRO A 112 -7.41 -2.19 21.12
C PRO A 112 -5.99 -1.84 20.66
N ARG A 113 -5.76 -1.97 19.36
CA ARG A 113 -4.51 -1.67 18.65
C ARG A 113 -4.80 -1.51 17.17
N ILE A 114 -4.08 -0.64 16.52
CA ILE A 114 -4.05 -0.52 15.06
C ILE A 114 -3.00 -1.49 14.53
N GLU A 115 -3.43 -2.49 13.76
CA GLU A 115 -2.52 -3.42 13.11
C GLU A 115 -1.99 -2.85 11.80
N ASP A 116 -2.84 -2.15 11.08
CA ASP A 116 -2.48 -1.41 9.88
C ASP A 116 -3.43 -0.24 9.63
N PHE A 117 -2.98 0.73 8.84
CA PHE A 117 -3.83 1.83 8.41
C PHE A 117 -3.50 2.28 6.99
N ASP A 118 -4.47 2.92 6.36
CA ASP A 118 -4.27 3.64 5.11
C ASP A 118 -5.11 4.91 5.06
N VAL A 119 -4.74 5.80 4.14
CA VAL A 119 -5.45 7.06 3.90
C VAL A 119 -5.87 7.10 2.45
N CYS A 120 -7.14 7.30 2.20
CA CYS A 120 -7.70 7.33 0.86
C CYS A 120 -8.80 8.38 0.72
N GLU A 121 -9.21 8.63 -0.51
CA GLU A 121 -10.39 9.43 -0.81
C GLU A 121 -11.58 8.51 -1.06
N ALA A 122 -12.69 8.81 -0.38
CA ALA A 122 -13.97 8.18 -0.60
C ALA A 122 -15.06 9.26 -0.62
N ASP A 123 -15.88 9.25 -1.66
CA ASP A 123 -16.99 10.21 -1.86
C ASP A 123 -16.55 11.68 -1.74
N GLY A 124 -15.38 12.02 -2.30
CA GLY A 124 -14.82 13.37 -2.26
C GLY A 124 -14.28 13.82 -0.91
N LYS A 125 -14.20 12.93 0.08
CA LYS A 125 -13.64 13.19 1.41
C LYS A 125 -12.44 12.31 1.66
N THR A 126 -11.46 12.85 2.36
CA THR A 126 -10.31 12.06 2.81
C THR A 126 -10.66 11.29 4.07
N GLU A 127 -10.37 10.01 4.07
CA GLU A 127 -10.67 9.09 5.17
C GLU A 127 -9.41 8.36 5.61
N VAL A 128 -9.32 8.12 6.91
CA VAL A 128 -8.32 7.22 7.51
C VAL A 128 -9.01 5.90 7.85
N TRP A 129 -8.50 4.84 7.27
CA TRP A 129 -8.99 3.49 7.48
C TRP A 129 -8.01 2.74 8.36
N ILE A 130 -8.47 2.18 9.45
CA ILE A 130 -7.63 1.37 10.34
C ILE A 130 -8.15 -0.06 10.42
N SER A 131 -7.23 -0.99 10.53
CA SER A 131 -7.49 -2.41 10.79
C SER A 131 -7.13 -2.75 12.23
N ASP A 132 -8.00 -3.46 12.94
CA ASP A 132 -7.83 -3.85 14.35
C ASP A 132 -8.02 -5.36 14.61
N ASN A 133 -7.63 -6.24 13.73
CA ASN A 133 -7.86 -7.68 13.77
C ASN A 133 -9.31 -8.15 13.58
N LYS A 134 -10.32 -7.36 13.94
CA LYS A 134 -11.74 -7.75 13.92
C LYS A 134 -12.55 -6.97 12.91
N SER A 135 -12.07 -5.79 12.55
CA SER A 135 -12.84 -4.86 11.74
C SER A 135 -11.95 -3.81 11.09
N LEU A 136 -12.50 -3.18 10.05
CA LEU A 136 -12.03 -1.89 9.58
C LEU A 136 -12.85 -0.79 10.25
N LYS A 137 -12.19 0.23 10.76
CA LYS A 137 -12.80 1.45 11.27
C LYS A 137 -12.38 2.61 10.42
N VAL A 138 -13.32 3.48 10.13
CA VAL A 138 -13.14 4.61 9.23
C VAL A 138 -13.37 5.89 9.99
N TYR A 139 -12.42 6.80 9.87
CA TYR A 139 -12.45 8.12 10.48
C TYR A 139 -12.29 9.19 9.42
N ASP A 140 -12.76 10.39 9.69
CA ASP A 140 -12.41 11.56 8.89
C ASP A 140 -10.93 11.88 9.04
N ALA A 141 -10.26 12.25 7.96
CA ALA A 141 -8.81 12.47 7.99
C ALA A 141 -8.42 13.83 8.60
N THR A 142 -9.37 14.75 8.80
CA THR A 142 -9.10 16.09 9.29
C THR A 142 -9.14 16.14 10.81
N ASP A 143 -10.21 15.62 11.41
CA ASP A 143 -10.49 15.73 12.84
C ASP A 143 -10.56 14.37 13.56
N PHE A 144 -10.38 13.27 12.81
CA PHE A 144 -10.52 11.90 13.29
C PHE A 144 -11.89 11.60 13.93
N SER A 145 -12.94 12.26 13.49
CA SER A 145 -14.31 11.87 13.85
C SER A 145 -14.63 10.49 13.28
N PHE A 146 -15.25 9.63 14.08
CA PHE A 146 -15.62 8.28 13.66
C PHE A 146 -16.75 8.34 12.61
N LYS A 147 -16.63 7.59 11.53
CA LYS A 147 -17.61 7.49 10.45
C LYS A 147 -18.37 6.18 10.45
N ARG A 148 -17.64 5.07 10.40
CA ARG A 148 -18.26 3.74 10.29
C ARG A 148 -17.31 2.63 10.68
N LYS A 149 -17.90 1.48 10.97
CA LYS A 149 -17.20 0.21 11.19
C LYS A 149 -17.64 -0.81 10.14
N ILE A 150 -16.70 -1.56 9.61
CA ILE A 150 -16.92 -2.68 8.71
C ILE A 150 -16.35 -3.93 9.38
N SER A 151 -17.23 -4.85 9.78
CA SER A 151 -16.79 -6.12 10.39
C SER A 151 -16.35 -7.09 9.31
N TYR A 152 -15.29 -7.84 9.58
CA TYR A 152 -14.90 -8.94 8.68
C TYR A 152 -15.95 -10.05 8.74
N PRO A 153 -16.40 -10.59 7.61
CA PRO A 153 -17.20 -11.80 7.61
C PRO A 153 -16.29 -12.98 7.99
N PHE A 154 -16.61 -13.64 9.05
CA PHE A 154 -15.99 -14.92 9.44
C PHE A 154 -16.94 -16.07 9.08
#